data_5185ef7af3b5c57a341724ccc74b15d5
#
_entry.id   5185ef7af3b5c57a341724ccc74b15d5
#
_cell.length_a   1.000
_cell.length_b   1.000
_cell.length_c   1.000
_cell.angle_alpha   90.00
_cell.angle_beta   90.00
_cell.angle_gamma   90.00
#
_symmetry.space_group_name_H-M   'P 1'
#
loop_
_entity.id
_entity.type
_entity.pdbx_description
1 polymer ?
#
loop_
_entity_poly.entity_id
_entity_poly.type
_entity_poly.pdbx_seq_one_letter_code
_entity_poly.pdbx_strand_id
1 'polypeptide(L)'
;DMKHTVIGILLLMWANHYDSADGQLARLTGQKTQWGRMLDGFAGDIWFFTIYVAICLRLMNQPMPFNIGDGMHWGVFIWILAVFSGTICHSKQCTLADYYRNIHLYFLKGKSGSELDNFRQQREIFHSLPWKGNFWWKIFLYFYGNYTRQQEGMTPNFQQFYALVKAKYGDNVPQELRDEFRAASKPLMKYTNILTFNTRAIALYVSLLIGEPWLYFVFEIIVMTSLFVYMRHCHEALSARFYHKYA
;
A
#
# COMPACT_ATOMS: atom_id res chain seq x y z
N ASP A 1 29.87 -0.91 8.60
CA ASP A 1 30.69 -0.07 7.73
C ASP A 1 30.04 0.09 6.35
N MET A 2 30.51 1.03 5.56
CA MET A 2 29.97 1.36 4.23
C MET A 2 29.95 0.16 3.27
N LYS A 3 30.96 -0.73 3.33
CA LYS A 3 31.01 -1.93 2.45
C LYS A 3 29.82 -2.85 2.70
N HIS A 4 29.51 -3.17 3.95
CA HIS A 4 28.34 -3.99 4.29
C HIS A 4 27.02 -3.30 3.95
N THR A 5 26.96 -1.97 4.08
CA THR A 5 25.78 -1.20 3.65
C THR A 5 25.55 -1.33 2.14
N VAL A 6 26.60 -1.17 1.32
CA VAL A 6 26.50 -1.32 -0.14
C VAL A 6 26.09 -2.75 -0.53
N ILE A 7 26.70 -3.77 0.10
CA ILE A 7 26.32 -5.17 -0.14
C ILE A 7 24.85 -5.40 0.22
N GLY A 8 24.40 -4.88 1.36
CA GLY A 8 22.99 -4.98 1.79
C GLY A 8 22.03 -4.32 0.79
N ILE A 9 22.37 -3.13 0.27
CA ILE A 9 21.57 -2.46 -0.76
C ILE A 9 21.50 -3.31 -2.03
N LEU A 10 22.62 -3.87 -2.49
CA LEU A 10 22.64 -4.73 -3.68
C LEU A 10 21.79 -5.99 -3.50
N LEU A 11 21.82 -6.60 -2.32
CA LEU A 11 20.99 -7.76 -2.00
C LEU A 11 19.50 -7.39 -1.96
N LEU A 12 19.14 -6.22 -1.41
CA LEU A 12 17.77 -5.73 -1.42
C LEU A 12 17.28 -5.43 -2.84
N MET A 13 18.12 -4.84 -3.68
CA MET A 13 17.80 -4.62 -5.09
C MET A 13 17.59 -5.94 -5.83
N TRP A 14 18.41 -6.93 -5.55
CA TRP A 14 18.27 -8.26 -6.14
C TRP A 14 16.98 -8.95 -5.69
N ALA A 15 16.68 -8.94 -4.39
CA ALA A 15 15.43 -9.47 -3.87
C ALA A 15 14.20 -8.83 -4.54
N ASN A 16 14.22 -7.49 -4.75
CA ASN A 16 13.14 -6.80 -5.46
C ASN A 16 12.99 -7.23 -6.94
N HIS A 17 14.10 -7.61 -7.59
CA HIS A 17 14.04 -8.18 -8.95
C HIS A 17 13.33 -9.53 -8.98
N TYR A 18 13.57 -10.41 -8.01
CA TYR A 18 12.87 -11.69 -7.90
C TYR A 18 11.38 -11.51 -7.65
N ASP A 19 11.02 -10.62 -6.71
CA ASP A 19 9.63 -10.28 -6.43
C ASP A 19 8.89 -9.73 -7.67
N SER A 20 9.57 -8.90 -8.45
CA SER A 20 9.03 -8.40 -9.72
C SER A 20 8.90 -9.49 -10.79
N ALA A 21 9.81 -10.47 -10.80
CA ALA A 21 9.83 -11.55 -11.77
C ALA A 21 8.73 -12.59 -11.51
N ASP A 22 8.45 -12.95 -10.26
CA ASP A 22 7.40 -13.91 -9.91
C ASP A 22 6.00 -13.37 -10.23
N GLY A 23 5.74 -12.10 -9.94
CA GLY A 23 4.51 -11.42 -10.34
C GLY A 23 4.33 -11.34 -11.88
N GLN A 24 5.42 -11.19 -12.65
CA GLN A 24 5.36 -11.27 -14.11
C GLN A 24 5.09 -12.69 -14.59
N LEU A 25 5.76 -13.69 -14.02
CA LEU A 25 5.55 -15.09 -14.36
C LEU A 25 4.11 -15.52 -14.10
N ALA A 26 3.53 -15.16 -12.94
CA ALA A 26 2.14 -15.45 -12.62
C ALA A 26 1.15 -14.83 -13.65
N ARG A 27 1.47 -13.64 -14.17
CA ARG A 27 0.68 -13.00 -15.21
C ARG A 27 0.80 -13.70 -16.58
N LEU A 28 2.00 -14.11 -16.96
CA LEU A 28 2.28 -14.78 -18.25
C LEU A 28 1.71 -16.20 -18.29
N THR A 29 1.78 -16.92 -17.16
CA THR A 29 1.27 -18.30 -17.08
C THR A 29 -0.23 -18.37 -16.76
N GLY A 30 -0.87 -17.23 -16.43
CA GLY A 30 -2.26 -17.19 -16.00
C GLY A 30 -2.51 -17.80 -14.61
N GLN A 31 -1.48 -18.21 -13.90
CA GLN A 31 -1.55 -18.85 -12.57
C GLN A 31 -1.67 -17.81 -11.46
N LYS A 32 -2.79 -17.09 -11.42
CA LYS A 32 -3.11 -16.16 -10.36
C LYS A 32 -3.99 -16.83 -9.33
N THR A 33 -3.48 -17.00 -8.12
CA THR A 33 -4.24 -17.55 -6.99
C THR A 33 -4.42 -16.50 -5.89
N GLN A 34 -5.51 -16.61 -5.13
CA GLN A 34 -5.71 -15.75 -3.94
C GLN A 34 -4.63 -15.99 -2.89
N TRP A 35 -4.15 -17.22 -2.75
CA TRP A 35 -3.05 -17.58 -1.87
C TRP A 35 -1.73 -16.94 -2.29
N GLY A 36 -1.40 -16.96 -3.58
CA GLY A 36 -0.18 -16.31 -4.10
C GLY A 36 -0.16 -14.82 -3.78
N ARG A 37 -1.28 -14.12 -4.01
CA ARG A 37 -1.42 -12.70 -3.69
C ARG A 37 -1.28 -12.40 -2.19
N MET A 38 -1.85 -13.28 -1.35
CA MET A 38 -1.72 -13.16 0.10
C MET A 38 -0.27 -13.29 0.55
N LEU A 39 0.45 -14.28 0.02
CA LEU A 39 1.86 -14.51 0.36
C LEU A 39 2.74 -13.37 -0.12
N ASP A 40 2.48 -12.82 -1.30
CA ASP A 40 3.14 -11.63 -1.85
C ASP A 40 2.98 -10.41 -0.93
N GLY A 41 1.75 -10.07 -0.55
CA GLY A 41 1.48 -8.97 0.38
C GLY A 41 2.14 -9.19 1.75
N PHE A 42 2.05 -10.40 2.30
CA PHE A 42 2.66 -10.75 3.58
C PHE A 42 4.20 -10.74 3.53
N ALA A 43 4.80 -11.16 2.43
CA ALA A 43 6.23 -11.10 2.21
C ALA A 43 6.73 -9.64 2.20
N GLY A 44 5.98 -8.73 1.56
CA GLY A 44 6.23 -7.30 1.58
C GLY A 44 6.18 -6.71 2.99
N ASP A 45 5.19 -7.08 3.79
CA ASP A 45 5.07 -6.63 5.18
C ASP A 45 6.24 -7.12 6.05
N ILE A 46 6.63 -8.40 5.93
CA ILE A 46 7.80 -8.97 6.63
C ILE A 46 9.08 -8.24 6.22
N TRP A 47 9.23 -7.96 4.95
CA TRP A 47 10.41 -7.27 4.44
C TRP A 47 10.58 -5.88 5.08
N PHE A 48 9.55 -5.04 5.02
CA PHE A 48 9.60 -3.72 5.65
C PHE A 48 9.74 -3.79 7.17
N PHE A 49 9.05 -4.70 7.83
CA PHE A 49 9.22 -4.94 9.26
C PHE A 49 10.68 -5.24 9.62
N THR A 50 11.32 -6.13 8.88
CA THR A 50 12.73 -6.52 9.08
C THR A 50 13.67 -5.33 8.89
N ILE A 51 13.45 -4.51 7.84
CA ILE A 51 14.22 -3.29 7.60
C ILE A 51 14.06 -2.30 8.75
N TYR A 52 12.84 -2.07 9.24
CA TYR A 52 12.59 -1.13 10.33
C TYR A 52 13.26 -1.58 11.62
N VAL A 53 13.16 -2.86 11.95
CA VAL A 53 13.85 -3.44 13.11
C VAL A 53 15.37 -3.31 12.96
N ALA A 54 15.92 -3.59 11.79
CA ALA A 54 17.36 -3.47 11.53
C ALA A 54 17.86 -2.02 11.71
N ILE A 55 17.10 -1.03 11.22
CA ILE A 55 17.42 0.40 11.42
C ILE A 55 17.38 0.75 12.91
N CYS A 56 16.33 0.31 13.63
CA CYS A 56 16.22 0.57 15.08
C CYS A 56 17.39 -0.04 15.85
N LEU A 57 17.73 -1.30 15.61
CA LEU A 57 18.86 -1.98 16.26
C LEU A 57 20.20 -1.28 15.96
N ARG A 58 20.38 -0.79 14.73
CA ARG A 58 21.58 -0.07 14.32
C ARG A 58 21.70 1.27 15.05
N LEU A 59 20.60 2.02 15.22
CA LEU A 59 20.62 3.40 15.71
C LEU A 59 20.41 3.53 17.22
N MET A 60 19.79 2.57 17.89
CA MET A 60 19.37 2.72 19.29
C MET A 60 20.51 3.12 20.25
N ASN A 61 21.74 2.74 19.98
CA ASN A 61 22.92 3.06 20.78
C ASN A 61 23.75 4.22 20.20
N GLN A 62 23.26 4.88 19.14
CA GLN A 62 23.94 6.02 18.53
C GLN A 62 23.41 7.34 19.12
N PRO A 63 24.23 8.41 19.18
CA PRO A 63 23.76 9.72 19.58
C PRO A 63 22.74 10.26 18.57
N MET A 64 21.78 11.03 19.07
CA MET A 64 20.83 11.73 18.20
C MET A 64 21.55 12.79 17.35
N PRO A 65 21.07 13.06 16.13
CA PRO A 65 21.64 14.10 15.28
C PRO A 65 21.45 15.49 15.89
N PHE A 66 22.26 16.43 15.44
CA PHE A 66 22.19 17.87 15.84
C PHE A 66 22.39 18.15 17.32
N ASN A 67 23.11 17.28 18.05
CA ASN A 67 23.34 17.43 19.51
C ASN A 67 22.05 17.59 20.34
N ILE A 68 20.95 17.01 19.88
CA ILE A 68 19.69 17.05 20.63
C ILE A 68 19.92 16.37 21.99
N GLY A 69 19.57 17.10 23.08
CA GLY A 69 19.66 16.57 24.45
C GLY A 69 21.08 16.31 24.94
N ASP A 70 22.08 17.15 24.55
CA ASP A 70 23.48 17.05 24.99
C ASP A 70 24.10 15.67 24.78
N GLY A 71 23.88 15.09 23.60
CA GLY A 71 24.41 13.77 23.20
C GLY A 71 23.52 12.61 23.63
N MET A 72 22.24 12.82 23.86
CA MET A 72 21.27 11.77 24.12
C MET A 72 21.26 10.75 22.99
N HIS A 73 21.22 9.46 23.34
CA HIS A 73 21.13 8.38 22.36
C HIS A 73 19.69 8.18 21.89
N TRP A 74 19.52 7.63 20.69
CA TRP A 74 18.20 7.31 20.13
C TRP A 74 17.34 6.44 21.05
N GLY A 75 17.91 5.41 21.68
CA GLY A 75 17.21 4.54 22.63
C GLY A 75 15.83 4.11 22.13
N VAL A 76 14.81 4.34 22.96
CA VAL A 76 13.41 4.02 22.64
C VAL A 76 12.80 4.94 21.57
N PHE A 77 13.34 6.15 21.38
CA PHE A 77 12.76 7.11 20.43
C PHE A 77 12.79 6.63 18.98
N ILE A 78 13.85 5.91 18.58
CA ILE A 78 13.91 5.35 17.21
C ILE A 78 12.80 4.31 16.98
N TRP A 79 12.44 3.53 18.00
CA TRP A 79 11.36 2.56 17.94
C TRP A 79 10.00 3.24 17.81
N ILE A 80 9.77 4.33 18.56
CA ILE A 80 8.54 5.12 18.44
C ILE A 80 8.43 5.69 17.04
N LEU A 81 9.52 6.25 16.51
CA LEU A 81 9.56 6.80 15.15
C LEU A 81 9.27 5.71 14.09
N ALA A 82 9.88 4.53 14.24
CA ALA A 82 9.68 3.41 13.34
C ALA A 82 8.24 2.86 13.38
N VAL A 83 7.67 2.70 14.57
CA VAL A 83 6.28 2.24 14.74
C VAL A 83 5.31 3.26 14.13
N PHE A 84 5.51 4.54 14.38
CA PHE A 84 4.67 5.59 13.79
C PHE A 84 4.78 5.61 12.26
N SER A 85 6.00 5.59 11.72
CA SER A 85 6.26 5.53 10.28
C SER A 85 5.63 4.27 9.65
N GLY A 86 5.86 3.09 10.21
CA GLY A 86 5.43 1.82 9.64
C GLY A 86 3.92 1.58 9.74
N THR A 87 3.35 1.72 10.95
CA THR A 87 1.95 1.32 11.19
C THR A 87 0.95 2.41 10.82
N ILE A 88 1.27 3.68 11.05
CA ILE A 88 0.35 4.78 10.81
C ILE A 88 0.52 5.36 9.41
N CYS A 89 1.77 5.58 8.98
CA CYS A 89 2.04 6.22 7.68
C CYS A 89 2.11 5.20 6.55
N HIS A 90 3.11 4.33 6.55
CA HIS A 90 3.40 3.38 5.48
C HIS A 90 2.19 2.49 5.15
N SER A 91 1.63 1.84 6.15
CA SER A 91 0.50 0.91 5.96
C SER A 91 -0.68 1.59 5.25
N LYS A 92 -1.11 2.77 5.73
CA LYS A 92 -2.24 3.50 5.11
C LYS A 92 -1.92 4.01 3.70
N GLN A 93 -0.69 4.45 3.47
CA GLN A 93 -0.25 4.94 2.18
C GLN A 93 -0.27 3.83 1.12
N CYS A 94 0.27 2.64 1.45
CA CYS A 94 0.25 1.49 0.55
C CYS A 94 -1.17 0.98 0.32
N THR A 95 -1.96 0.84 1.38
CA THR A 95 -3.36 0.39 1.32
C THR A 95 -4.19 1.25 0.38
N LEU A 96 -4.06 2.58 0.47
CA LEU A 96 -4.85 3.48 -0.37
C LEU A 96 -4.31 3.58 -1.80
N ALA A 97 -2.99 3.53 -1.99
CA ALA A 97 -2.38 3.49 -3.32
C ALA A 97 -2.82 2.25 -4.10
N ASP A 98 -2.83 1.08 -3.46
CA ASP A 98 -3.34 -0.15 -4.05
C ASP A 98 -4.84 -0.03 -4.39
N TYR A 99 -5.65 0.53 -3.50
CA TYR A 99 -7.08 0.70 -3.73
C TYR A 99 -7.38 1.59 -4.92
N TYR A 100 -6.73 2.76 -5.06
CA TYR A 100 -6.93 3.63 -6.22
C TYR A 100 -6.43 3.01 -7.53
N ARG A 101 -5.39 2.17 -7.47
CA ARG A 101 -4.99 1.35 -8.62
C ARG A 101 -6.11 0.40 -9.02
N ASN A 102 -6.70 -0.31 -8.07
CA ASN A 102 -7.79 -1.25 -8.31
C ASN A 102 -9.06 -0.54 -8.81
N ILE A 103 -9.38 0.64 -8.29
CA ILE A 103 -10.45 1.49 -8.83
C ILE A 103 -10.19 1.82 -10.32
N HIS A 104 -8.99 2.29 -10.64
CA HIS A 104 -8.65 2.60 -12.04
C HIS A 104 -8.74 1.37 -12.94
N LEU A 105 -8.26 0.21 -12.48
CA LEU A 105 -8.36 -1.05 -13.20
C LEU A 105 -9.80 -1.54 -13.39
N TYR A 106 -10.68 -1.29 -12.43
CA TYR A 106 -12.10 -1.61 -12.54
C TYR A 106 -12.75 -0.87 -13.73
N PHE A 107 -12.48 0.42 -13.87
CA PHE A 107 -12.99 1.18 -15.01
C PHE A 107 -12.26 0.87 -16.32
N LEU A 108 -11.02 0.36 -16.28
CA LEU A 108 -10.27 -0.07 -17.45
C LEU A 108 -10.69 -1.45 -17.97
N LYS A 109 -10.78 -2.45 -17.08
CA LYS A 109 -10.92 -3.87 -17.44
C LYS A 109 -12.24 -4.51 -16.98
N GLY A 110 -13.03 -3.80 -16.18
CA GLY A 110 -14.22 -4.35 -15.51
C GLY A 110 -13.87 -5.18 -14.27
N LYS A 111 -14.88 -5.81 -13.69
CA LYS A 111 -14.77 -6.58 -12.44
C LYS A 111 -13.78 -7.75 -12.55
N SER A 112 -13.73 -8.43 -13.67
CA SER A 112 -12.82 -9.56 -13.90
C SER A 112 -11.34 -9.18 -13.95
N GLY A 113 -11.05 -7.92 -14.25
CA GLY A 113 -9.68 -7.40 -14.36
C GLY A 113 -9.22 -6.54 -13.19
N SER A 114 -10.03 -6.40 -12.15
CA SER A 114 -9.74 -5.60 -10.95
C SER A 114 -10.00 -6.40 -9.68
N GLU A 115 -9.30 -6.03 -8.62
CA GLU A 115 -9.43 -6.61 -7.28
C GLU A 115 -10.20 -5.65 -6.36
N LEU A 116 -11.27 -5.04 -6.91
CA LEU A 116 -12.13 -4.14 -6.17
C LEU A 116 -13.13 -4.96 -5.34
N ASP A 117 -12.69 -5.38 -4.17
CA ASP A 117 -13.48 -6.17 -3.23
C ASP A 117 -14.27 -5.28 -2.27
N ASN A 118 -15.31 -5.86 -1.68
CA ASN A 118 -16.20 -5.21 -0.72
C ASN A 118 -16.06 -5.88 0.66
N PHE A 119 -15.90 -5.08 1.72
CA PHE A 119 -15.76 -5.55 3.09
C PHE A 119 -16.93 -6.46 3.51
N ARG A 120 -18.17 -6.09 3.17
CA ARG A 120 -19.37 -6.87 3.53
C ARG A 120 -19.32 -8.27 2.96
N GLN A 121 -18.98 -8.41 1.66
CA GLN A 121 -18.83 -9.71 1.00
C GLN A 121 -17.73 -10.55 1.66
N GLN A 122 -16.59 -9.95 1.98
CA GLN A 122 -15.49 -10.67 2.65
C GLN A 122 -15.92 -11.18 4.04
N ARG A 123 -16.72 -10.39 4.76
CA ARG A 123 -17.27 -10.81 6.05
C ARG A 123 -18.33 -11.91 5.93
N GLU A 124 -19.18 -11.87 4.93
CA GLU A 124 -20.15 -12.95 4.65
C GLU A 124 -19.43 -14.27 4.36
N ILE A 125 -18.39 -14.24 3.51
CA ILE A 125 -17.56 -15.43 3.24
C ILE A 125 -16.89 -15.92 4.54
N PHE A 126 -16.33 -15.03 5.35
CA PHE A 126 -15.72 -15.39 6.64
C PHE A 126 -16.72 -16.10 7.56
N HIS A 127 -17.96 -15.63 7.65
CA HIS A 127 -18.98 -16.22 8.52
C HIS A 127 -19.58 -17.52 7.96
N SER A 128 -19.66 -17.68 6.64
CA SER A 128 -20.20 -18.88 6.01
C SER A 128 -19.30 -20.10 6.14
N LEU A 129 -18.01 -19.93 6.34
CA LEU A 129 -17.05 -21.02 6.40
C LEU A 129 -16.91 -21.57 7.84
N PRO A 130 -16.88 -22.90 8.03
CA PRO A 130 -16.54 -23.51 9.32
C PRO A 130 -15.04 -23.38 9.61
N TRP A 131 -14.66 -23.29 10.90
CA TRP A 131 -13.25 -23.26 11.30
C TRP A 131 -12.50 -24.55 10.99
N LYS A 132 -13.18 -25.68 11.12
CA LYS A 132 -12.58 -26.99 10.84
C LYS A 132 -12.26 -27.11 9.35
N GLY A 133 -11.01 -27.29 9.01
CA GLY A 133 -10.51 -27.39 7.64
C GLY A 133 -10.23 -26.04 6.94
N ASN A 134 -10.67 -24.90 7.51
CA ASN A 134 -10.49 -23.59 6.90
C ASN A 134 -9.74 -22.59 7.81
N PHE A 135 -8.99 -23.06 8.79
CA PHE A 135 -8.36 -22.20 9.81
C PHE A 135 -7.52 -21.08 9.22
N TRP A 136 -6.54 -21.41 8.38
CA TRP A 136 -5.66 -20.43 7.75
C TRP A 136 -6.41 -19.48 6.81
N TRP A 137 -7.38 -20.02 6.07
CA TRP A 137 -8.20 -19.23 5.18
C TRP A 137 -9.08 -18.22 5.94
N LYS A 138 -9.63 -18.59 7.08
CA LYS A 138 -10.41 -17.68 7.92
C LYS A 138 -9.53 -16.61 8.56
N ILE A 139 -8.32 -16.94 9.01
CA ILE A 139 -7.35 -15.95 9.48
C ILE A 139 -7.08 -14.92 8.38
N PHE A 140 -6.81 -15.38 7.16
CA PHE A 140 -6.63 -14.48 6.01
C PHE A 140 -7.86 -13.60 5.78
N LEU A 141 -9.06 -14.16 5.69
CA LEU A 141 -10.29 -13.41 5.47
C LEU A 141 -10.54 -12.36 6.55
N TYR A 142 -10.11 -12.63 7.78
CA TYR A 142 -10.21 -11.65 8.86
C TYR A 142 -9.32 -10.44 8.61
N PHE A 143 -8.04 -10.64 8.29
CA PHE A 143 -7.11 -9.56 8.00
C PHE A 143 -7.45 -8.86 6.69
N TYR A 144 -7.76 -9.60 5.65
CA TYR A 144 -8.14 -9.06 4.35
C TYR A 144 -9.45 -8.25 4.42
N GLY A 145 -10.45 -8.71 5.18
CA GLY A 145 -11.66 -7.94 5.43
C GLY A 145 -11.38 -6.63 6.16
N ASN A 146 -10.47 -6.63 7.16
CA ASN A 146 -10.08 -5.39 7.84
C ASN A 146 -9.30 -4.45 6.92
N TYR A 147 -8.46 -4.98 6.04
CA TYR A 147 -7.77 -4.23 5.00
C TYR A 147 -8.77 -3.54 4.04
N THR A 148 -9.75 -4.28 3.53
CA THR A 148 -10.81 -3.75 2.65
C THR A 148 -11.66 -2.70 3.38
N ARG A 149 -12.00 -2.94 4.66
CA ARG A 149 -12.72 -1.96 5.50
C ARG A 149 -11.95 -0.65 5.64
N GLN A 150 -10.62 -0.73 5.79
CA GLN A 150 -9.78 0.46 5.86
C GLN A 150 -9.77 1.22 4.53
N GLN A 151 -9.70 0.53 3.38
CA GLN A 151 -9.79 1.12 2.05
C GLN A 151 -11.12 1.87 1.85
N GLU A 152 -12.24 1.22 2.14
CA GLU A 152 -13.58 1.82 2.06
C GLU A 152 -13.72 3.04 2.98
N GLY A 153 -13.25 2.94 4.23
CA GLY A 153 -13.32 4.05 5.20
C GLY A 153 -12.49 5.28 4.82
N MET A 154 -11.41 5.09 4.03
CA MET A 154 -10.61 6.20 3.53
C MET A 154 -11.17 6.86 2.27
N THR A 155 -12.19 6.28 1.62
CA THR A 155 -12.70 6.69 0.30
C THR A 155 -14.23 6.90 0.28
N PRO A 156 -14.80 7.74 1.16
CA PRO A 156 -16.25 7.89 1.29
C PRO A 156 -16.95 8.37 0.02
N ASN A 157 -16.35 9.33 -0.73
CA ASN A 157 -16.95 9.84 -1.95
C ASN A 157 -16.93 8.77 -3.06
N PHE A 158 -15.85 8.00 -3.14
CA PHE A 158 -15.82 6.87 -4.08
C PHE A 158 -16.87 5.82 -3.72
N GLN A 159 -17.07 5.49 -2.44
CA GLN A 159 -18.11 4.52 -2.04
C GLN A 159 -19.51 4.98 -2.45
N GLN A 160 -19.83 6.26 -2.30
CA GLN A 160 -21.11 6.82 -2.76
C GLN A 160 -21.26 6.71 -4.29
N PHE A 161 -20.22 7.10 -5.04
CA PHE A 161 -20.22 6.98 -6.49
C PHE A 161 -20.34 5.53 -6.94
N TYR A 162 -19.59 4.61 -6.33
CA TYR A 162 -19.63 3.20 -6.68
C TYR A 162 -20.98 2.56 -6.37
N ALA A 163 -21.61 2.90 -5.26
CA ALA A 163 -22.96 2.46 -4.92
C ALA A 163 -23.99 2.93 -5.95
N LEU A 164 -23.90 4.20 -6.39
CA LEU A 164 -24.75 4.75 -7.45
C LEU A 164 -24.57 3.99 -8.77
N VAL A 165 -23.32 3.75 -9.19
CA VAL A 165 -23.01 3.00 -10.43
C VAL A 165 -23.59 1.58 -10.35
N LYS A 166 -23.41 0.90 -9.20
CA LYS A 166 -23.95 -0.45 -8.99
C LYS A 166 -25.47 -0.48 -9.00
N ALA A 167 -26.13 0.51 -8.40
CA ALA A 167 -27.59 0.59 -8.38
C ALA A 167 -28.17 0.83 -9.78
N LYS A 168 -27.52 1.68 -10.61
CA LYS A 168 -28.00 2.03 -11.94
C LYS A 168 -27.66 0.96 -13.02
N TYR A 169 -26.47 0.38 -12.97
CA TYR A 169 -25.91 -0.42 -14.10
C TYR A 169 -25.52 -1.84 -13.70
N GLY A 170 -25.55 -2.19 -12.42
CA GLY A 170 -25.08 -3.49 -11.94
C GLY A 170 -23.61 -3.75 -12.30
N ASP A 171 -23.34 -4.88 -12.97
CA ASP A 171 -22.02 -5.20 -13.48
C ASP A 171 -21.75 -4.69 -14.91
N ASN A 172 -22.78 -4.16 -15.60
CA ASN A 172 -22.72 -3.69 -16.97
C ASN A 172 -22.55 -2.16 -17.06
N VAL A 173 -21.45 -1.65 -16.48
CA VAL A 173 -21.15 -0.21 -16.50
C VAL A 173 -20.96 0.27 -17.94
N PRO A 174 -21.67 1.34 -18.39
CA PRO A 174 -21.56 1.88 -19.75
C PRO A 174 -20.11 2.21 -20.12
N GLN A 175 -19.75 1.92 -21.37
CA GLN A 175 -18.37 2.15 -21.85
C GLN A 175 -17.99 3.62 -21.79
N GLU A 176 -18.91 4.54 -22.08
CA GLU A 176 -18.70 5.98 -22.01
C GLU A 176 -18.29 6.43 -20.60
N LEU A 177 -19.02 5.99 -19.56
CA LEU A 177 -18.68 6.29 -18.16
C LEU A 177 -17.30 5.71 -17.78
N ARG A 178 -17.02 4.49 -18.23
CA ARG A 178 -15.73 3.84 -17.98
C ARG A 178 -14.58 4.64 -18.60
N ASP A 179 -14.71 5.03 -19.85
CA ASP A 179 -13.67 5.76 -20.58
C ASP A 179 -13.48 7.16 -19.99
N GLU A 180 -14.56 7.84 -19.61
CA GLU A 180 -14.49 9.17 -18.99
C GLU A 180 -13.80 9.11 -17.62
N PHE A 181 -14.21 8.17 -16.75
CA PHE A 181 -13.58 8.02 -15.43
C PHE A 181 -12.11 7.62 -15.55
N ARG A 182 -11.80 6.71 -16.48
CA ARG A 182 -10.42 6.29 -16.76
C ARG A 182 -9.55 7.45 -17.24
N ALA A 183 -10.05 8.27 -18.17
CA ALA A 183 -9.34 9.43 -18.68
C ALA A 183 -9.05 10.43 -17.56
N ALA A 184 -10.01 10.67 -16.68
CA ALA A 184 -9.88 11.61 -15.57
C ALA A 184 -8.99 11.07 -14.42
N SER A 185 -8.99 9.75 -14.15
CA SER A 185 -8.17 9.14 -13.10
C SER A 185 -6.72 8.87 -13.54
N LYS A 186 -6.47 8.67 -14.83
CA LYS A 186 -5.14 8.35 -15.39
C LYS A 186 -4.02 9.32 -14.95
N PRO A 187 -4.19 10.66 -14.98
CA PRO A 187 -3.16 11.58 -14.51
C PRO A 187 -2.81 11.44 -13.05
N LEU A 188 -3.74 10.92 -12.22
CA LEU A 188 -3.54 10.72 -10.78
C LEU A 188 -2.72 9.46 -10.48
N MET A 189 -2.64 8.50 -11.41
CA MET A 189 -1.89 7.25 -11.22
C MET A 189 -0.39 7.46 -10.99
N LYS A 190 0.18 8.58 -11.43
CA LYS A 190 1.58 8.92 -11.12
C LYS A 190 1.81 9.04 -9.60
N TYR A 191 0.90 9.65 -8.87
CA TYR A 191 1.00 9.80 -7.40
C TYR A 191 0.81 8.45 -6.70
N THR A 192 -0.12 7.65 -7.19
CA THR A 192 -0.34 6.27 -6.74
C THR A 192 0.95 5.46 -6.88
N ASN A 193 1.63 5.54 -8.04
CA ASN A 193 2.87 4.81 -8.28
C ASN A 193 4.04 5.31 -7.42
N ILE A 194 4.13 6.61 -7.14
CA ILE A 194 5.15 7.16 -6.24
C ILE A 194 4.97 6.63 -4.81
N LEU A 195 3.73 6.44 -4.36
CA LEU A 195 3.44 5.89 -3.02
C LEU A 195 3.73 4.39 -2.88
N THR A 196 4.15 3.72 -3.94
CA THR A 196 4.49 2.29 -3.91
C THR A 196 5.97 2.04 -3.54
N PHE A 197 6.39 0.80 -3.64
CA PHE A 197 7.67 0.26 -3.20
C PHE A 197 8.90 1.02 -3.71
N ASN A 198 8.99 1.33 -5.01
CA ASN A 198 10.22 1.81 -5.62
C ASN A 198 10.72 3.14 -5.02
N THR A 199 9.83 4.09 -4.79
CA THR A 199 10.20 5.39 -4.18
C THR A 199 10.72 5.20 -2.76
N ARG A 200 10.12 4.29 -2.00
CA ARG A 200 10.55 3.94 -0.64
C ARG A 200 11.92 3.28 -0.64
N ALA A 201 12.13 2.34 -1.55
CA ALA A 201 13.42 1.67 -1.70
C ALA A 201 14.54 2.68 -2.05
N ILE A 202 14.29 3.60 -2.97
CA ILE A 202 15.25 4.66 -3.31
C ILE A 202 15.55 5.55 -2.09
N ALA A 203 14.52 6.01 -1.38
CA ALA A 203 14.72 6.84 -0.18
C ALA A 203 15.50 6.09 0.92
N LEU A 204 15.22 4.80 1.12
CA LEU A 204 15.97 3.94 2.02
C LEU A 204 17.43 3.84 1.60
N TYR A 205 17.71 3.55 0.32
CA TYR A 205 19.08 3.41 -0.16
C TYR A 205 19.86 4.71 -0.01
N VAL A 206 19.25 5.85 -0.34
CA VAL A 206 19.87 7.17 -0.16
C VAL A 206 20.18 7.42 1.31
N SER A 207 19.23 7.19 2.24
CA SER A 207 19.45 7.41 3.66
C SER A 207 20.55 6.51 4.24
N LEU A 208 20.66 5.26 3.77
CA LEU A 208 21.71 4.32 4.15
C LEU A 208 23.07 4.75 3.63
N LEU A 209 23.16 5.26 2.39
CA LEU A 209 24.41 5.72 1.76
C LEU A 209 24.94 7.01 2.39
N ILE A 210 24.05 7.91 2.82
CA ILE A 210 24.40 9.13 3.57
C ILE A 210 24.89 8.78 4.99
N GLY A 211 24.56 7.58 5.49
CA GLY A 211 24.90 7.16 6.86
C GLY A 211 23.86 7.52 7.91
N GLU A 212 22.72 8.10 7.49
CA GLU A 212 21.65 8.60 8.36
C GLU A 212 20.33 7.84 8.11
N PRO A 213 20.21 6.56 8.51
CA PRO A 213 19.03 5.74 8.20
C PRO A 213 17.72 6.28 8.80
N TRP A 214 17.74 7.06 9.85
CA TRP A 214 16.55 7.69 10.44
C TRP A 214 15.85 8.66 9.47
N LEU A 215 16.57 9.22 8.50
CA LEU A 215 16.00 10.09 7.46
C LEU A 215 14.94 9.35 6.63
N TYR A 216 15.05 8.04 6.49
CA TYR A 216 14.04 7.23 5.82
C TYR A 216 12.68 7.32 6.51
N PHE A 217 12.64 7.24 7.85
CA PHE A 217 11.38 7.38 8.60
C PHE A 217 10.80 8.79 8.47
N VAL A 218 11.66 9.81 8.53
CA VAL A 218 11.23 11.21 8.33
C VAL A 218 10.68 11.43 6.93
N PHE A 219 11.31 10.87 5.92
CA PHE A 219 10.82 10.90 4.54
C PHE A 219 9.41 10.26 4.44
N GLU A 220 9.19 9.10 5.05
CA GLU A 220 7.88 8.46 5.05
C GLU A 220 6.81 9.28 5.77
N ILE A 221 7.16 9.85 6.92
CA ILE A 221 6.22 10.64 7.72
C ILE A 221 5.88 11.96 7.03
N ILE A 222 6.85 12.67 6.49
CA ILE A 222 6.63 14.02 5.95
C ILE A 222 6.28 13.95 4.46
N VAL A 223 7.20 13.44 3.63
CA VAL A 223 7.06 13.53 2.18
C VAL A 223 5.97 12.61 1.66
N MET A 224 6.01 11.34 2.07
CA MET A 224 5.04 10.35 1.60
C MET A 224 3.64 10.61 2.17
N THR A 225 3.53 11.10 3.43
CA THR A 225 2.22 11.46 4.00
C THR A 225 1.63 12.69 3.31
N SER A 226 2.43 13.70 3.00
CA SER A 226 1.96 14.89 2.25
C SER A 226 1.42 14.48 0.87
N LEU A 227 2.15 13.61 0.18
CA LEU A 227 1.72 13.07 -1.11
C LEU A 227 0.46 12.21 -1.00
N PHE A 228 0.36 11.39 0.05
CA PHE A 228 -0.82 10.59 0.36
C PHE A 228 -2.07 11.45 0.56
N VAL A 229 -1.98 12.52 1.36
CA VAL A 229 -3.08 13.44 1.63
C VAL A 229 -3.51 14.13 0.32
N TYR A 230 -2.55 14.60 -0.47
CA TYR A 230 -2.82 15.22 -1.78
C TYR A 230 -3.49 14.24 -2.74
N MET A 231 -2.94 13.03 -2.90
CA MET A 231 -3.50 12.00 -3.76
C MET A 231 -4.94 11.65 -3.36
N ARG A 232 -5.17 11.41 -2.06
CA ARG A 232 -6.50 11.13 -1.53
C ARG A 232 -7.47 12.26 -1.85
N HIS A 233 -7.09 13.51 -1.61
CA HIS A 233 -7.93 14.66 -1.91
C HIS A 233 -8.32 14.71 -3.40
N CYS A 234 -7.37 14.53 -4.31
CA CYS A 234 -7.63 14.53 -5.75
C CYS A 234 -8.58 13.41 -6.19
N HIS A 235 -8.37 12.18 -5.69
CA HIS A 235 -9.23 11.05 -6.04
C HIS A 235 -10.64 11.17 -5.46
N GLU A 236 -10.77 11.64 -4.23
CA GLU A 236 -12.08 11.86 -3.60
C GLU A 236 -12.85 13.02 -4.26
N ALA A 237 -12.17 14.10 -4.63
CA ALA A 237 -12.77 15.18 -5.40
C ALA A 237 -13.25 14.71 -6.80
N LEU A 238 -12.45 13.85 -7.46
CA LEU A 238 -12.84 13.22 -8.71
C LEU A 238 -14.10 12.40 -8.55
N SER A 239 -14.14 11.53 -7.53
CA SER A 239 -15.27 10.65 -7.25
C SER A 239 -16.55 11.43 -6.91
N ALA A 240 -16.45 12.50 -6.11
CA ALA A 240 -17.57 13.38 -5.80
C ALA A 240 -18.13 14.07 -7.08
N ARG A 241 -17.24 14.55 -7.97
CA ARG A 241 -17.64 15.14 -9.25
C ARG A 241 -18.42 14.15 -10.11
N PHE A 242 -17.95 12.90 -10.19
CA PHE A 242 -18.65 11.86 -10.95
C PHE A 242 -19.97 11.46 -10.29
N TYR A 243 -20.01 11.38 -8.96
CA TYR A 243 -21.28 11.17 -8.26
C TYR A 243 -22.33 12.21 -8.63
N HIS A 244 -22.02 13.51 -8.53
CA HIS A 244 -22.95 14.59 -8.88
C HIS A 244 -23.33 14.64 -10.36
N LYS A 245 -22.43 14.22 -11.25
CA LYS A 245 -22.71 14.17 -12.70
C LYS A 245 -23.71 13.08 -13.06
N TYR A 246 -23.66 11.94 -12.34
CA TYR A 246 -24.45 10.76 -12.68
C TYR A 246 -25.59 10.46 -11.68
N ALA A 247 -25.73 11.23 -10.57
CA ALA A 247 -26.87 11.17 -9.66
C ALA A 247 -28.12 11.74 -10.32
#